data_25b9bfb408d64fac912cee19deca4646
#
_entry.id   25b9bfb408d64fac912cee19deca4646
#
_cell.length_a   1.000
_cell.length_b   1.000
_cell.length_c   1.000
_cell.angle_alpha   90.00
_cell.angle_beta   90.00
_cell.angle_gamma   90.00
#
_symmetry.space_group_name_H-M   'P 1'
#
loop_
_entity.id
_entity.type
_entity.pdbx_description
1 polymer ?
#
loop_
_entity_poly.entity_id
_entity_poly.type
_entity_poly.pdbx_seq_one_letter_code
_entity_poly.pdbx_strand_id
1 'polypeptide(L)'
;RQQPPNSFDLMQYHHIKGDRARRDDDRYLFLEALLSAQEYLYISYIGRSISDNQEREPSVLVSQLLDYIVENLPDEGKDWRALLVQQHGMTAFSRKNFEKNDRTFSPSFAQQWLPLVNSQSNQALSDFIQPAIAQEDFEQETEIEFSRLVAFVKNPVKFFFERRLGVNFSEQEESIADSENFVLNNGLEKYLIHADLVDIDEHQIDAFFDHLKVKGVLPRGEFATLYANKLLDEVAEFKHYIADYVEQTPQNRFVQMTLPTAFGNITLSGNISHLYGDPLQRVTWRMATVKDKDRIEAWLYHLLLCATQPQPTESLFQGKDKREIFQVVSQQDALAQLQIYVESYLAGQSQLQLIPTQGIEAYLKQIVHEDEVDVDKCLAQLIKIAEGDDYSRGDLYWQRVLVQTQELDLA
;
A
#
# COMPACT_ATOMS: atom_id res chain seq x y z
N ARG A 1 -21.43 -27.60 -1.94
CA ARG A 1 -20.37 -28.31 -1.20
C ARG A 1 -21.01 -28.90 0.04
N GLN A 2 -20.95 -30.24 0.19
CA GLN A 2 -21.32 -30.89 1.44
C GLN A 2 -20.31 -30.40 2.51
N GLN A 3 -20.79 -29.67 3.51
CA GLN A 3 -19.99 -29.44 4.71
C GLN A 3 -19.74 -30.81 5.38
N PRO A 4 -18.51 -31.08 5.85
CA PRO A 4 -18.25 -32.29 6.59
C PRO A 4 -19.19 -32.32 7.81
N PRO A 5 -19.72 -33.49 8.16
CA PRO A 5 -20.58 -33.64 9.33
C PRO A 5 -19.83 -33.24 10.60
N ASN A 6 -20.51 -32.56 11.52
CA ASN A 6 -19.93 -32.21 12.81
C ASN A 6 -19.53 -33.51 13.54
N SER A 7 -18.33 -33.51 14.16
CA SER A 7 -17.80 -34.67 14.90
C SER A 7 -18.68 -35.12 16.07
N PHE A 8 -19.66 -34.32 16.48
CA PHE A 8 -20.63 -34.59 17.53
C PHE A 8 -22.04 -34.93 17.05
N ASP A 9 -22.23 -35.17 15.77
CA ASP A 9 -23.53 -35.55 15.24
C ASP A 9 -23.82 -37.03 15.50
N LEU A 10 -24.55 -37.25 16.59
CA LEU A 10 -24.94 -38.61 17.03
C LEU A 10 -25.87 -39.32 16.02
N MET A 11 -26.60 -38.58 15.20
CA MET A 11 -27.48 -39.12 14.17
C MET A 11 -26.71 -39.83 13.04
N GLN A 12 -25.40 -39.56 12.90
CA GLN A 12 -24.57 -40.29 11.93
C GLN A 12 -24.37 -41.76 12.25
N TYR A 13 -24.37 -42.09 13.54
CA TYR A 13 -24.08 -43.45 13.99
C TYR A 13 -25.34 -44.30 14.27
N HIS A 14 -26.47 -43.64 14.56
CA HIS A 14 -27.75 -44.30 14.88
C HIS A 14 -28.90 -43.51 14.29
N HIS A 15 -29.17 -43.73 13.01
CA HIS A 15 -30.28 -43.07 12.33
C HIS A 15 -31.60 -43.75 12.70
N ILE A 16 -32.54 -43.01 13.27
CA ILE A 16 -33.86 -43.51 13.69
C ILE A 16 -34.92 -42.90 12.77
N LYS A 17 -36.00 -43.67 12.52
CA LYS A 17 -37.11 -43.15 11.68
C LYS A 17 -37.74 -41.91 12.33
N GLY A 18 -37.65 -40.79 11.64
CA GLY A 18 -38.08 -39.47 12.13
C GLY A 18 -36.94 -38.49 12.40
N ASP A 19 -35.66 -38.96 12.33
CA ASP A 19 -34.52 -38.07 12.40
C ASP A 19 -34.48 -37.17 11.15
N ARG A 20 -34.03 -35.94 11.38
CA ARG A 20 -33.91 -34.94 10.33
C ARG A 20 -32.79 -35.34 9.34
N ALA A 21 -33.16 -35.58 8.10
CA ALA A 21 -32.20 -35.83 7.04
C ALA A 21 -32.00 -34.56 6.19
N ARG A 22 -30.84 -33.95 6.27
CA ARG A 22 -30.48 -32.73 5.52
C ARG A 22 -30.77 -32.89 4.01
N ARG A 23 -30.54 -34.05 3.48
CA ARG A 23 -30.80 -34.37 2.05
C ARG A 23 -32.29 -34.23 1.70
N ASP A 24 -33.17 -34.64 2.61
CA ASP A 24 -34.61 -34.57 2.39
C ASP A 24 -35.13 -33.16 2.62
N ASP A 25 -34.54 -32.43 3.57
CA ASP A 25 -34.78 -31.01 3.75
C ASP A 25 -34.40 -30.19 2.51
N ASP A 26 -33.23 -30.44 1.91
CA ASP A 26 -32.78 -29.74 0.69
C ASP A 26 -33.73 -30.05 -0.51
N ARG A 27 -34.24 -31.26 -0.61
CA ARG A 27 -35.22 -31.60 -1.64
C ARG A 27 -36.55 -30.91 -1.44
N TYR A 28 -36.99 -30.84 -0.20
CA TYR A 28 -38.24 -30.15 0.16
C TYR A 28 -38.14 -28.66 -0.13
N LEU A 29 -37.04 -28.00 0.28
CA LEU A 29 -36.78 -26.59 0.00
C LEU A 29 -36.70 -26.32 -1.50
N PHE A 30 -36.08 -27.22 -2.27
CA PHE A 30 -36.03 -27.09 -3.71
C PHE A 30 -37.42 -27.17 -4.33
N LEU A 31 -38.27 -28.08 -3.86
CA LEU A 31 -39.65 -28.21 -4.33
C LEU A 31 -40.47 -26.96 -3.96
N GLU A 32 -40.31 -26.42 -2.78
CA GLU A 32 -40.95 -25.16 -2.37
C GLU A 32 -40.52 -24.00 -3.26
N ALA A 33 -39.24 -23.91 -3.58
CA ALA A 33 -38.71 -22.87 -4.48
C ALA A 33 -39.32 -23.01 -5.90
N LEU A 34 -39.46 -24.21 -6.42
CA LEU A 34 -40.12 -24.46 -7.69
C LEU A 34 -41.59 -24.06 -7.69
N LEU A 35 -42.32 -24.43 -6.63
CA LEU A 35 -43.74 -24.14 -6.50
C LEU A 35 -44.04 -22.68 -6.18
N SER A 36 -43.09 -21.92 -5.66
CA SER A 36 -43.23 -20.50 -5.37
C SER A 36 -43.15 -19.62 -6.63
N ALA A 37 -42.60 -20.13 -7.72
CA ALA A 37 -42.52 -19.38 -8.97
C ALA A 37 -43.90 -19.28 -9.62
N GLN A 38 -44.34 -18.01 -9.89
CA GLN A 38 -45.67 -17.78 -10.49
C GLN A 38 -45.60 -17.68 -12.02
N GLU A 39 -44.62 -17.04 -12.58
CA GLU A 39 -44.51 -16.81 -14.02
C GLU A 39 -43.17 -17.33 -14.57
N TYR A 40 -42.06 -17.04 -13.90
CA TYR A 40 -40.73 -17.38 -14.35
C TYR A 40 -39.92 -17.97 -13.19
N LEU A 41 -39.12 -19.01 -13.55
CA LEU A 41 -38.12 -19.58 -12.65
C LEU A 41 -36.76 -19.40 -13.27
N TYR A 42 -35.86 -18.74 -12.53
CA TYR A 42 -34.47 -18.57 -12.92
C TYR A 42 -33.55 -19.23 -11.91
N ILE A 43 -32.73 -20.18 -12.40
CA ILE A 43 -31.75 -20.89 -11.57
C ILE A 43 -30.35 -20.56 -12.09
N SER A 44 -29.46 -20.10 -11.22
CA SER A 44 -28.07 -19.85 -11.57
C SER A 44 -27.11 -20.69 -10.72
N TYR A 45 -26.03 -21.09 -11.33
CA TYR A 45 -24.95 -21.79 -10.64
C TYR A 45 -23.59 -21.46 -11.25
N ILE A 46 -22.52 -21.71 -10.51
CA ILE A 46 -21.16 -21.50 -10.98
C ILE A 46 -20.75 -22.71 -11.81
N GLY A 47 -20.84 -22.57 -13.14
CA GLY A 47 -20.53 -23.65 -14.09
C GLY A 47 -19.02 -23.84 -14.35
N ARG A 48 -18.15 -22.90 -13.93
CA ARG A 48 -16.70 -23.00 -14.09
C ARG A 48 -15.96 -22.42 -12.90
N SER A 49 -14.82 -23.00 -12.57
CA SER A 49 -13.92 -22.51 -11.52
C SER A 49 -13.13 -21.29 -12.02
N ILE A 50 -12.99 -20.27 -11.16
CA ILE A 50 -12.23 -19.06 -11.49
C ILE A 50 -10.72 -19.35 -11.53
N SER A 51 -10.23 -20.29 -10.71
CA SER A 51 -8.80 -20.58 -10.56
C SER A 51 -8.20 -21.42 -11.69
N ASP A 52 -8.96 -22.41 -12.18
CA ASP A 52 -8.45 -23.43 -13.11
C ASP A 52 -9.35 -23.65 -14.34
N ASN A 53 -10.44 -22.88 -14.45
CA ASN A 53 -11.43 -22.96 -15.52
C ASN A 53 -12.06 -24.36 -15.72
N GLN A 54 -11.96 -25.22 -14.71
CA GLN A 54 -12.62 -26.54 -14.77
C GLN A 54 -14.13 -26.39 -14.73
N GLU A 55 -14.81 -27.25 -15.51
CA GLU A 55 -16.27 -27.30 -15.50
C GLU A 55 -16.80 -27.86 -14.19
N ARG A 56 -17.88 -27.26 -13.73
CA ARG A 56 -18.59 -27.65 -12.51
C ARG A 56 -20.02 -27.98 -12.86
N GLU A 57 -20.41 -29.18 -12.52
CA GLU A 57 -21.79 -29.63 -12.68
C GLU A 57 -22.73 -28.86 -11.71
N PRO A 58 -23.99 -28.63 -12.11
CA PRO A 58 -25.01 -28.11 -11.19
C PRO A 58 -25.30 -29.09 -10.06
N SER A 59 -26.14 -28.71 -9.12
CA SER A 59 -26.61 -29.63 -8.08
C SER A 59 -27.43 -30.77 -8.73
N VAL A 60 -27.40 -31.93 -8.12
CA VAL A 60 -28.15 -33.12 -8.61
C VAL A 60 -29.64 -32.80 -8.83
N LEU A 61 -30.24 -31.97 -7.97
CA LEU A 61 -31.63 -31.55 -8.08
C LEU A 61 -31.90 -30.73 -9.34
N VAL A 62 -30.97 -29.85 -9.70
CA VAL A 62 -31.06 -29.03 -10.92
C VAL A 62 -30.86 -29.90 -12.16
N SER A 63 -29.89 -30.85 -12.14
CA SER A 63 -29.68 -31.79 -13.22
C SER A 63 -30.92 -32.64 -13.45
N GLN A 64 -31.52 -33.22 -12.41
CA GLN A 64 -32.75 -34.01 -12.49
C GLN A 64 -33.94 -33.20 -13.03
N LEU A 65 -34.06 -31.91 -12.65
CA LEU A 65 -35.09 -31.06 -13.19
C LEU A 65 -34.88 -30.83 -14.70
N LEU A 66 -33.65 -30.57 -15.13
CA LEU A 66 -33.31 -30.39 -16.54
C LEU A 66 -33.59 -31.64 -17.35
N ASP A 67 -33.22 -32.82 -16.86
CA ASP A 67 -33.48 -34.08 -17.50
C ASP A 67 -34.99 -34.33 -17.66
N TYR A 68 -35.75 -34.12 -16.59
CA TYR A 68 -37.22 -34.23 -16.61
C TYR A 68 -37.85 -33.29 -17.62
N ILE A 69 -37.40 -32.03 -17.71
CA ILE A 69 -37.95 -31.07 -18.68
C ILE A 69 -37.61 -31.53 -20.12
N VAL A 70 -36.36 -31.89 -20.38
CA VAL A 70 -35.91 -32.32 -21.71
C VAL A 70 -36.64 -33.58 -22.19
N GLU A 71 -36.84 -34.57 -21.32
CA GLU A 71 -37.54 -35.81 -21.61
C GLU A 71 -39.03 -35.60 -21.95
N ASN A 72 -39.65 -34.55 -21.40
CA ASN A 72 -41.07 -34.23 -21.64
C ASN A 72 -41.29 -33.22 -22.78
N LEU A 73 -40.22 -32.69 -23.41
CA LEU A 73 -40.34 -31.83 -24.57
C LEU A 73 -40.45 -32.64 -25.87
N PRO A 74 -41.13 -32.13 -26.90
CA PRO A 74 -41.28 -32.85 -28.17
C PRO A 74 -39.91 -33.04 -28.86
N ASP A 75 -39.73 -34.24 -29.47
CA ASP A 75 -38.56 -34.54 -30.27
C ASP A 75 -38.62 -33.81 -31.62
N GLU A 76 -38.12 -32.58 -31.65
CA GLU A 76 -38.02 -31.75 -32.85
C GLU A 76 -36.61 -31.73 -33.44
N GLY A 77 -35.74 -32.63 -33.02
CA GLY A 77 -34.32 -32.63 -33.42
C GLY A 77 -33.51 -31.45 -32.89
N LYS A 78 -34.01 -30.79 -31.86
CA LYS A 78 -33.37 -29.66 -31.19
C LYS A 78 -32.66 -30.13 -29.93
N ASP A 79 -31.47 -29.56 -29.68
CA ASP A 79 -30.81 -29.70 -28.38
C ASP A 79 -31.46 -28.77 -27.33
N TRP A 80 -32.55 -29.30 -26.73
CA TRP A 80 -33.30 -28.58 -25.70
C TRP A 80 -32.44 -28.19 -24.50
N ARG A 81 -31.48 -29.02 -24.12
CA ARG A 81 -30.57 -28.71 -23.01
C ARG A 81 -29.72 -27.47 -23.31
N ALA A 82 -29.17 -27.38 -24.51
CA ALA A 82 -28.39 -26.21 -24.94
C ALA A 82 -29.25 -24.94 -25.09
N LEU A 83 -30.56 -25.06 -25.29
CA LEU A 83 -31.50 -23.95 -25.35
C LEU A 83 -31.91 -23.47 -23.96
N LEU A 84 -32.04 -24.37 -22.99
CA LEU A 84 -32.46 -24.08 -21.62
C LEU A 84 -31.31 -23.54 -20.75
N VAL A 85 -30.06 -23.95 -21.01
CA VAL A 85 -28.90 -23.58 -20.24
C VAL A 85 -28.09 -22.51 -20.96
N GLN A 86 -28.06 -21.32 -20.42
CA GLN A 86 -27.26 -20.22 -20.95
C GLN A 86 -25.94 -20.09 -20.18
N GLN A 87 -24.83 -20.14 -20.89
CA GLN A 87 -23.52 -19.90 -20.33
C GLN A 87 -23.11 -18.44 -20.50
N HIS A 88 -22.94 -17.72 -19.38
CA HIS A 88 -22.48 -16.34 -19.36
C HIS A 88 -20.96 -16.24 -19.43
N GLY A 89 -20.43 -15.08 -19.87
CA GLY A 89 -19.00 -14.81 -19.82
C GLY A 89 -18.51 -14.73 -18.38
N MET A 90 -17.30 -15.21 -18.12
CA MET A 90 -16.73 -15.31 -16.77
C MET A 90 -16.49 -13.94 -16.12
N THR A 91 -16.14 -12.94 -16.91
CA THR A 91 -15.87 -11.58 -16.44
C THR A 91 -17.02 -10.64 -16.77
N ALA A 92 -17.28 -9.65 -15.92
CA ALA A 92 -18.34 -8.66 -16.12
C ALA A 92 -18.19 -7.90 -17.45
N PHE A 93 -16.95 -7.69 -17.91
CA PHE A 93 -16.59 -7.03 -19.16
C PHE A 93 -16.40 -7.98 -20.35
N SER A 94 -16.79 -9.26 -20.22
CA SER A 94 -16.76 -10.16 -21.37
C SER A 94 -17.72 -9.69 -22.48
N ARG A 95 -17.22 -9.59 -23.72
CA ARG A 95 -18.02 -9.19 -24.89
C ARG A 95 -19.30 -10.00 -25.05
N LYS A 96 -19.23 -11.30 -24.72
CA LYS A 96 -20.38 -12.23 -24.75
C LYS A 96 -21.57 -11.76 -23.89
N ASN A 97 -21.33 -10.98 -22.85
CA ASN A 97 -22.38 -10.48 -21.98
C ASN A 97 -23.15 -9.28 -22.57
N PHE A 98 -22.61 -8.61 -23.61
CA PHE A 98 -23.22 -7.43 -24.25
C PHE A 98 -23.78 -7.71 -25.64
N GLU A 99 -23.39 -8.81 -26.26
CA GLU A 99 -23.88 -9.19 -27.58
C GLU A 99 -25.26 -9.82 -27.48
N LYS A 100 -26.21 -9.23 -28.22
CA LYS A 100 -27.52 -9.84 -28.39
C LYS A 100 -27.41 -10.96 -29.44
N ASN A 101 -27.58 -12.20 -29.01
CA ASN A 101 -27.66 -13.32 -29.90
C ASN A 101 -28.99 -14.08 -29.69
N ASP A 102 -29.34 -15.00 -30.58
CA ASP A 102 -30.59 -15.73 -30.52
C ASP A 102 -30.77 -16.58 -29.24
N ARG A 103 -29.69 -16.74 -28.44
CA ARG A 103 -29.66 -17.49 -27.19
C ARG A 103 -29.58 -16.60 -25.95
N THR A 104 -29.35 -15.28 -26.14
CA THR A 104 -29.20 -14.34 -25.03
C THR A 104 -30.53 -13.67 -24.75
N PHE A 105 -31.18 -14.08 -23.68
CA PHE A 105 -32.50 -13.55 -23.29
C PHE A 105 -32.45 -12.06 -22.98
N SER A 106 -31.36 -11.59 -22.38
CA SER A 106 -31.13 -10.18 -22.14
C SER A 106 -29.63 -9.87 -22.07
N PRO A 107 -29.11 -8.92 -22.85
CA PRO A 107 -27.73 -8.46 -22.70
C PRO A 107 -27.55 -7.73 -21.36
N SER A 108 -26.32 -7.66 -20.91
CA SER A 108 -25.97 -6.92 -19.68
C SER A 108 -26.34 -5.45 -19.79
N PHE A 109 -26.98 -4.91 -18.76
CA PHE A 109 -27.28 -3.49 -18.62
C PHE A 109 -26.09 -2.69 -18.04
N ALA A 110 -24.99 -3.33 -17.65
CA ALA A 110 -23.80 -2.73 -17.07
C ALA A 110 -22.98 -1.98 -18.15
N GLN A 111 -23.57 -0.92 -18.74
CA GLN A 111 -22.99 -0.15 -19.84
C GLN A 111 -21.64 0.50 -19.49
N GLN A 112 -21.34 0.70 -18.22
CA GLN A 112 -20.06 1.20 -17.76
C GLN A 112 -18.86 0.32 -18.20
N TRP A 113 -19.10 -0.96 -18.46
CA TRP A 113 -18.07 -1.90 -18.93
C TRP A 113 -17.90 -1.91 -20.47
N LEU A 114 -18.84 -1.33 -21.21
CA LEU A 114 -18.84 -1.36 -22.67
C LEU A 114 -17.60 -0.71 -23.30
N PRO A 115 -17.04 0.40 -22.76
CA PRO A 115 -15.79 0.96 -23.29
C PRO A 115 -14.62 -0.01 -23.21
N LEU A 116 -14.54 -0.85 -22.16
CA LEU A 116 -13.49 -1.87 -22.01
C LEU A 116 -13.67 -3.01 -23.01
N VAL A 117 -14.92 -3.39 -23.30
CA VAL A 117 -15.23 -4.41 -24.33
C VAL A 117 -14.79 -3.99 -25.72
N ASN A 118 -14.91 -2.69 -26.01
CA ASN A 118 -14.59 -2.11 -27.31
C ASN A 118 -13.14 -1.61 -27.40
N SER A 119 -12.41 -1.50 -26.28
CA SER A 119 -11.00 -1.16 -26.28
C SER A 119 -10.22 -2.32 -26.92
N GLN A 120 -9.63 -2.06 -28.09
CA GLN A 120 -8.65 -2.95 -28.65
C GLN A 120 -7.41 -2.86 -27.77
N SER A 121 -7.02 -3.97 -27.15
CA SER A 121 -5.91 -4.08 -26.19
C SER A 121 -4.51 -3.82 -26.77
N ASN A 122 -4.43 -3.31 -28.00
CA ASN A 122 -3.17 -3.04 -28.71
C ASN A 122 -2.81 -1.55 -28.80
N GLN A 123 -3.47 -0.66 -28.08
CA GLN A 123 -2.86 0.63 -27.87
C GLN A 123 -1.74 0.40 -26.83
N ALA A 124 -0.50 0.44 -27.29
CA ALA A 124 0.64 0.63 -26.42
C ALA A 124 0.28 1.74 -25.45
N LEU A 125 0.42 1.49 -24.15
CA LEU A 125 0.22 2.52 -23.14
C LEU A 125 1.08 3.70 -23.59
N SER A 126 0.47 4.85 -23.87
CA SER A 126 1.22 6.06 -24.21
C SER A 126 2.25 6.29 -23.12
N ASP A 127 3.45 6.70 -23.53
CA ASP A 127 4.55 6.97 -22.60
C ASP A 127 4.06 7.79 -21.43
N PHE A 128 4.22 7.24 -20.22
CA PHE A 128 3.87 7.97 -19.00
C PHE A 128 4.79 9.18 -18.79
N ILE A 129 6.02 9.07 -19.28
CA ILE A 129 7.01 10.14 -19.31
C ILE A 129 6.68 11.03 -20.53
N GLN A 130 5.61 11.78 -20.44
CA GLN A 130 5.30 12.81 -21.42
C GLN A 130 6.16 14.07 -21.18
N PRO A 131 6.33 14.92 -22.22
CA PRO A 131 6.97 16.22 -22.05
C PRO A 131 6.30 16.97 -20.89
N ALA A 132 7.07 17.84 -20.24
CA ALA A 132 6.65 18.58 -19.06
C ALA A 132 5.22 19.10 -19.18
N ILE A 133 4.43 18.93 -18.13
CA ILE A 133 3.09 19.49 -18.02
C ILE A 133 3.23 21.01 -18.17
N ALA A 134 2.44 21.60 -19.07
CA ALA A 134 2.55 23.03 -19.38
C ALA A 134 2.48 23.87 -18.11
N GLN A 135 3.41 24.78 -17.97
CA GLN A 135 3.54 25.64 -16.77
C GLN A 135 2.35 26.62 -16.63
N GLU A 136 1.60 26.82 -17.70
CA GLU A 136 0.41 27.67 -17.76
C GLU A 136 -0.76 27.15 -16.90
N ASP A 137 -0.74 25.87 -16.52
CA ASP A 137 -1.79 25.25 -15.71
C ASP A 137 -1.57 25.42 -14.19
N PHE A 138 -0.53 26.19 -13.77
CA PHE A 138 -0.19 26.30 -12.35
C PHE A 138 0.09 27.75 -11.93
N GLU A 139 -0.53 28.12 -10.82
CA GLU A 139 -0.02 29.25 -10.03
C GLU A 139 1.36 28.86 -9.47
N GLN A 140 2.37 29.66 -9.81
CA GLN A 140 3.72 29.45 -9.29
C GLN A 140 3.70 29.61 -7.79
N GLU A 141 4.06 28.56 -7.03
CA GLU A 141 4.20 28.62 -5.59
C GLU A 141 5.33 29.59 -5.22
N THR A 142 5.01 30.63 -4.47
CA THR A 142 5.98 31.60 -3.95
C THR A 142 6.35 31.31 -2.48
N GLU A 143 5.58 30.47 -1.83
CA GLU A 143 5.80 30.03 -0.46
C GLU A 143 5.71 28.50 -0.39
N ILE A 144 6.72 27.88 0.22
CA ILE A 144 6.84 26.42 0.37
C ILE A 144 6.97 26.11 1.86
N GLU A 145 6.09 25.25 2.36
CA GLU A 145 6.25 24.66 3.68
C GLU A 145 7.38 23.61 3.65
N PHE A 146 8.31 23.69 4.60
CA PHE A 146 9.49 22.83 4.64
C PHE A 146 9.16 21.32 4.68
N SER A 147 8.09 20.96 5.37
CA SER A 147 7.57 19.58 5.41
C SER A 147 7.22 19.03 4.02
N ARG A 148 6.71 19.89 3.12
CA ARG A 148 6.39 19.53 1.74
C ARG A 148 7.65 19.30 0.90
N LEU A 149 8.68 20.16 1.11
CA LEU A 149 9.99 19.96 0.50
C LEU A 149 10.61 18.63 0.94
N VAL A 150 10.57 18.33 2.25
CA VAL A 150 11.04 17.04 2.79
C VAL A 150 10.29 15.87 2.19
N ALA A 151 8.96 15.93 2.08
CA ALA A 151 8.14 14.89 1.48
C ALA A 151 8.51 14.63 0.01
N PHE A 152 8.73 15.71 -0.76
CA PHE A 152 9.19 15.63 -2.15
C PHE A 152 10.55 14.95 -2.24
N VAL A 153 11.56 15.42 -1.50
CA VAL A 153 12.92 14.87 -1.57
C VAL A 153 12.96 13.40 -1.13
N LYS A 154 12.10 12.99 -0.18
CA LYS A 154 12.00 11.59 0.26
C LYS A 154 11.48 10.65 -0.82
N ASN A 155 10.59 11.09 -1.68
CA ASN A 155 10.08 10.32 -2.82
C ASN A 155 9.46 11.24 -3.88
N PRO A 156 10.25 11.79 -4.80
CA PRO A 156 9.78 12.71 -5.83
C PRO A 156 8.71 12.08 -6.74
N VAL A 157 8.85 10.79 -7.05
CA VAL A 157 7.90 10.05 -7.89
C VAL A 157 6.54 9.97 -7.21
N LYS A 158 6.49 9.49 -5.97
CA LYS A 158 5.25 9.45 -5.18
C LYS A 158 4.62 10.83 -5.06
N PHE A 159 5.43 11.84 -4.74
CA PHE A 159 4.98 13.22 -4.59
C PHE A 159 4.30 13.73 -5.86
N PHE A 160 4.89 13.45 -7.03
CA PHE A 160 4.33 13.84 -8.33
C PHE A 160 2.96 13.18 -8.57
N PHE A 161 2.83 11.86 -8.34
CA PHE A 161 1.56 11.17 -8.51
C PHE A 161 0.48 11.70 -7.57
N GLU A 162 0.77 11.83 -6.29
CA GLU A 162 -0.23 12.23 -5.29
C GLU A 162 -0.61 13.70 -5.39
N ARG A 163 0.37 14.59 -5.63
CA ARG A 163 0.14 16.04 -5.57
C ARG A 163 -0.17 16.66 -6.92
N ARG A 164 0.40 16.11 -8.00
CA ARG A 164 0.19 16.65 -9.33
C ARG A 164 -0.90 15.94 -10.11
N LEU A 165 -0.89 14.62 -10.07
CA LEU A 165 -1.86 13.82 -10.80
C LEU A 165 -3.10 13.49 -9.96
N GLY A 166 -3.09 13.72 -8.64
CA GLY A 166 -4.16 13.33 -7.74
C GLY A 166 -4.36 11.82 -7.65
N VAL A 167 -3.33 11.04 -8.00
CA VAL A 167 -3.38 9.57 -8.02
C VAL A 167 -2.69 9.03 -6.77
N ASN A 168 -3.43 8.28 -5.97
CA ASN A 168 -2.91 7.58 -4.81
C ASN A 168 -3.02 6.07 -5.05
N PHE A 169 -1.89 5.37 -5.05
CA PHE A 169 -1.84 3.91 -5.01
C PHE A 169 -1.91 3.46 -3.56
N SER A 170 -3.08 3.62 -2.94
CA SER A 170 -3.30 3.05 -1.60
C SER A 170 -3.31 1.54 -1.70
N GLU A 171 -2.60 0.88 -0.80
CA GLU A 171 -2.82 -0.53 -0.54
C GLU A 171 -4.27 -0.73 -0.09
N GLN A 172 -4.87 -1.84 -0.51
CA GLN A 172 -6.24 -2.19 -0.10
C GLN A 172 -6.35 -2.07 1.42
N GLU A 173 -7.45 -1.50 1.90
CA GLU A 173 -7.78 -1.51 3.31
C GLU A 173 -7.61 -2.93 3.84
N GLU A 174 -6.72 -3.10 4.80
CA GLU A 174 -6.54 -4.37 5.48
C GLU A 174 -7.89 -4.71 6.12
N SER A 175 -8.54 -5.75 5.64
CA SER A 175 -9.73 -6.28 6.30
C SER A 175 -9.36 -6.65 7.73
N ILE A 176 -10.25 -6.33 8.67
CA ILE A 176 -10.08 -6.75 10.07
C ILE A 176 -9.78 -8.26 10.06
N ALA A 177 -8.68 -8.65 10.69
CA ALA A 177 -8.26 -10.04 10.73
C ALA A 177 -9.34 -10.92 11.40
N ASP A 178 -9.69 -12.04 10.78
CA ASP A 178 -10.68 -13.00 11.30
C ASP A 178 -10.19 -13.75 12.55
N SER A 179 -8.93 -13.61 12.91
CA SER A 179 -8.29 -14.29 14.04
C SER A 179 -7.47 -13.33 14.89
N GLU A 180 -7.43 -13.58 16.18
CA GLU A 180 -6.57 -12.83 17.11
C GLU A 180 -5.11 -13.19 16.92
N ASN A 181 -4.24 -12.20 17.09
CA ASN A 181 -2.80 -12.38 16.97
C ASN A 181 -2.26 -13.24 18.11
N PHE A 182 -1.63 -14.38 17.81
CA PHE A 182 -0.87 -15.18 18.77
C PHE A 182 0.56 -14.66 18.97
N VAL A 183 1.05 -13.87 18.00
CA VAL A 183 2.41 -13.35 17.97
C VAL A 183 2.37 -11.94 17.39
N LEU A 184 3.15 -11.04 17.95
CA LEU A 184 3.36 -9.70 17.38
C LEU A 184 4.32 -9.82 16.17
N ASN A 185 3.78 -10.22 15.03
CA ASN A 185 4.57 -10.48 13.81
C ASN A 185 4.68 -9.28 12.87
N ASN A 186 3.80 -8.28 13.04
CA ASN A 186 3.80 -7.11 12.17
C ASN A 186 4.91 -6.15 12.59
N GLY A 187 5.93 -6.00 11.74
CA GLY A 187 7.06 -5.10 11.98
C GLY A 187 6.65 -3.63 12.12
N LEU A 188 5.55 -3.22 11.46
CA LEU A 188 5.01 -1.87 11.57
C LEU A 188 4.35 -1.64 12.94
N GLU A 189 3.54 -2.59 13.42
CA GLU A 189 2.92 -2.51 14.74
C GLU A 189 3.98 -2.45 15.85
N LYS A 190 4.97 -3.33 15.77
CA LYS A 190 6.09 -3.32 16.71
C LYS A 190 6.84 -1.97 16.70
N TYR A 191 7.06 -1.41 15.51
CA TYR A 191 7.69 -0.10 15.37
C TYR A 191 6.87 1.02 16.02
N LEU A 192 5.54 1.04 15.81
CA LEU A 192 4.65 2.04 16.40
C LEU A 192 4.63 1.94 17.93
N ILE A 193 4.53 0.72 18.47
CA ILE A 193 4.60 0.48 19.91
C ILE A 193 5.92 0.98 20.50
N HIS A 194 7.05 0.71 19.84
CA HIS A 194 8.35 1.18 20.28
C HIS A 194 8.44 2.71 20.27
N ALA A 195 7.93 3.36 19.22
CA ALA A 195 7.93 4.82 19.12
C ALA A 195 7.14 5.45 20.29
N ASP A 196 5.95 4.93 20.56
CA ASP A 196 5.14 5.40 21.68
C ASP A 196 5.82 5.15 23.04
N LEU A 197 6.42 3.96 23.24
CA LEU A 197 7.09 3.59 24.50
C LEU A 197 8.37 4.40 24.80
N VAL A 198 9.04 4.90 23.79
CA VAL A 198 10.22 5.75 24.00
C VAL A 198 9.82 7.08 24.66
N ASP A 199 8.67 7.63 24.27
CA ASP A 199 8.21 8.96 24.68
C ASP A 199 7.19 8.93 25.84
N ILE A 200 6.71 7.75 26.23
CA ILE A 200 5.71 7.60 27.29
C ILE A 200 6.32 7.72 28.69
N ASP A 201 5.60 8.36 29.62
CA ASP A 201 5.97 8.42 31.01
C ASP A 201 5.80 7.06 31.72
N GLU A 202 6.68 6.73 32.65
CA GLU A 202 6.67 5.44 33.37
C GLU A 202 5.33 5.11 34.02
N HIS A 203 4.64 6.11 34.58
CA HIS A 203 3.34 5.91 35.23
C HIS A 203 2.19 5.60 34.25
N GLN A 204 2.37 5.78 32.95
CA GLN A 204 1.37 5.50 31.91
C GLN A 204 1.60 4.17 31.22
N ILE A 205 2.71 3.48 31.48
CA ILE A 205 3.11 2.24 30.80
C ILE A 205 2.04 1.14 30.95
N ASP A 206 1.53 0.92 32.16
CA ASP A 206 0.52 -0.11 32.43
C ASP A 206 -0.77 0.16 31.65
N ALA A 207 -1.25 1.42 31.68
CA ALA A 207 -2.44 1.82 30.95
C ALA A 207 -2.27 1.70 29.43
N PHE A 208 -1.07 1.98 28.93
CA PHE A 208 -0.72 1.81 27.52
C PHE A 208 -0.81 0.34 27.09
N PHE A 209 -0.21 -0.57 27.85
CA PHE A 209 -0.28 -2.00 27.55
C PHE A 209 -1.69 -2.56 27.69
N ASP A 210 -2.47 -2.11 28.65
CA ASP A 210 -3.87 -2.51 28.80
C ASP A 210 -4.70 -2.04 27.59
N HIS A 211 -4.44 -0.85 27.06
CA HIS A 211 -5.05 -0.38 25.84
C HIS A 211 -4.69 -1.25 24.62
N LEU A 212 -3.43 -1.65 24.45
CA LEU A 212 -3.00 -2.56 23.39
C LEU A 212 -3.64 -3.95 23.48
N LYS A 213 -3.85 -4.47 24.71
CA LYS A 213 -4.58 -5.72 24.95
C LYS A 213 -6.05 -5.61 24.53
N VAL A 214 -6.71 -4.49 24.89
CA VAL A 214 -8.12 -4.24 24.52
C VAL A 214 -8.27 -4.11 23.01
N LYS A 215 -7.32 -3.50 22.33
CA LYS A 215 -7.28 -3.40 20.86
C LYS A 215 -6.99 -4.74 20.15
N GLY A 216 -6.60 -5.78 20.87
CA GLY A 216 -6.21 -7.06 20.27
C GLY A 216 -4.87 -7.04 19.53
N VAL A 217 -4.03 -6.01 19.74
CA VAL A 217 -2.69 -5.90 19.16
C VAL A 217 -1.73 -6.87 19.83
N LEU A 218 -1.83 -6.98 21.16
CA LEU A 218 -1.04 -7.96 21.93
C LEU A 218 -1.78 -9.30 22.05
N PRO A 219 -1.06 -10.42 22.08
CA PRO A 219 -1.63 -11.73 22.38
C PRO A 219 -2.35 -11.74 23.72
N ARG A 220 -3.29 -12.68 23.92
CA ARG A 220 -4.02 -12.80 25.19
C ARG A 220 -3.22 -13.54 26.27
N GLY A 221 -3.60 -13.30 27.52
CA GLY A 221 -3.08 -14.01 28.70
C GLY A 221 -1.62 -13.69 29.01
N GLU A 222 -0.89 -14.68 29.52
CA GLU A 222 0.51 -14.53 29.94
C GLU A 222 1.45 -14.15 28.80
N PHE A 223 1.11 -14.47 27.57
CA PHE A 223 1.90 -14.06 26.41
C PHE A 223 1.95 -12.53 26.25
N ALA A 224 0.86 -11.82 26.57
CA ALA A 224 0.88 -10.35 26.54
C ALA A 224 1.93 -9.78 27.50
N THR A 225 2.05 -10.35 28.70
CA THR A 225 3.02 -9.94 29.71
C THR A 225 4.45 -10.21 29.25
N LEU A 226 4.70 -11.37 28.63
CA LEU A 226 6.02 -11.69 28.06
C LEU A 226 6.42 -10.72 26.95
N TYR A 227 5.48 -10.40 26.05
CA TYR A 227 5.74 -9.41 24.98
C TYR A 227 5.95 -8.01 25.55
N ALA A 228 5.14 -7.58 26.52
CA ALA A 228 5.29 -6.28 27.17
C ALA A 228 6.68 -6.13 27.81
N ASN A 229 7.12 -7.13 28.59
CA ASN A 229 8.44 -7.11 29.21
C ASN A 229 9.56 -7.05 28.16
N LYS A 230 9.47 -7.85 27.10
CA LYS A 230 10.46 -7.82 26.02
C LYS A 230 10.53 -6.45 25.33
N LEU A 231 9.37 -5.82 25.06
CA LEU A 231 9.32 -4.48 24.45
C LEU A 231 9.93 -3.43 25.38
N LEU A 232 9.65 -3.52 26.68
CA LEU A 232 10.24 -2.62 27.68
C LEU A 232 11.75 -2.78 27.77
N ASP A 233 12.27 -4.01 27.79
CA ASP A 233 13.71 -4.27 27.80
C ASP A 233 14.39 -3.68 26.55
N GLU A 234 13.80 -3.90 25.37
CA GLU A 234 14.31 -3.32 24.12
C GLU A 234 14.32 -1.79 24.13
N VAL A 235 13.28 -1.16 24.70
CA VAL A 235 13.18 0.30 24.84
C VAL A 235 14.16 0.83 25.89
N ALA A 236 14.33 0.15 27.00
CA ALA A 236 15.29 0.53 28.02
C ALA A 236 16.73 0.52 27.50
N GLU A 237 17.09 -0.51 26.70
CA GLU A 237 18.38 -0.56 26.02
C GLU A 237 18.54 0.62 25.04
N PHE A 238 17.50 0.94 24.26
CA PHE A 238 17.55 2.06 23.34
C PHE A 238 17.63 3.42 24.03
N LYS A 239 16.87 3.64 25.12
CA LYS A 239 16.92 4.86 25.92
C LYS A 239 18.31 5.16 26.46
N HIS A 240 19.14 4.14 26.68
CA HIS A 240 20.53 4.34 27.09
C HIS A 240 21.35 5.13 26.04
N TYR A 241 21.06 4.94 24.74
CA TYR A 241 21.76 5.68 23.67
C TYR A 241 21.35 7.14 23.56
N ILE A 242 20.19 7.52 24.10
CA ILE A 242 19.63 8.86 24.04
C ILE A 242 19.45 9.49 25.43
N ALA A 243 20.06 8.89 26.48
CA ALA A 243 19.87 9.27 27.87
C ALA A 243 20.09 10.76 28.14
N ASP A 244 21.09 11.35 27.49
CA ASP A 244 21.43 12.77 27.65
C ASP A 244 20.31 13.72 27.19
N TYR A 245 19.36 13.23 26.38
CA TYR A 245 18.32 14.04 25.76
C TYR A 245 16.89 13.72 26.25
N VAL A 246 16.64 12.49 26.69
CA VAL A 246 15.30 12.03 27.08
C VAL A 246 14.72 12.86 28.24
N GLU A 247 15.57 13.27 29.20
CA GLU A 247 15.15 14.04 30.36
C GLU A 247 15.05 15.57 30.08
N GLN A 248 15.51 16.00 28.91
CA GLN A 248 15.48 17.40 28.53
C GLN A 248 14.20 17.75 27.78
N THR A 249 13.64 18.92 28.04
CA THR A 249 12.50 19.42 27.26
C THR A 249 12.98 19.95 25.91
N PRO A 250 12.57 19.37 24.78
CA PRO A 250 12.97 19.84 23.47
C PRO A 250 12.36 21.21 23.17
N GLN A 251 13.13 22.06 22.49
CA GLN A 251 12.66 23.33 21.98
C GLN A 251 12.18 23.17 20.53
N ASN A 252 11.19 23.97 20.15
CA ASN A 252 10.69 24.09 18.79
C ASN A 252 10.92 25.52 18.30
N ARG A 253 11.39 25.66 17.06
CA ARG A 253 11.68 26.98 16.48
C ARG A 253 11.01 27.08 15.11
N PHE A 254 10.12 28.06 14.96
CA PHE A 254 9.61 28.43 13.66
C PHE A 254 10.69 29.23 12.90
N VAL A 255 10.90 28.90 11.66
CA VAL A 255 11.85 29.56 10.76
C VAL A 255 11.15 29.94 9.46
N GLN A 256 11.55 31.10 8.93
CA GLN A 256 11.09 31.59 7.64
C GLN A 256 12.25 32.29 6.95
N MET A 257 12.53 31.96 5.70
CA MET A 257 13.59 32.56 4.92
C MET A 257 13.18 32.70 3.46
N THR A 258 13.76 33.66 2.76
CA THR A 258 13.56 33.82 1.32
C THR A 258 14.83 33.42 0.60
N LEU A 259 14.69 32.51 -0.37
CA LEU A 259 15.75 32.00 -1.22
C LEU A 259 15.58 32.54 -2.64
N PRO A 260 16.61 33.15 -3.23
CA PRO A 260 16.61 33.47 -4.65
C PRO A 260 16.77 32.18 -5.45
N THR A 261 15.88 31.92 -6.39
CA THR A 261 15.92 30.72 -7.26
C THR A 261 15.80 31.12 -8.73
N ALA A 262 16.06 30.19 -9.63
CA ALA A 262 15.82 30.36 -11.05
C ALA A 262 14.33 30.67 -11.38
N PHE A 263 13.41 30.35 -10.47
CA PHE A 263 11.98 30.58 -10.58
C PHE A 263 11.49 31.85 -9.88
N GLY A 264 12.41 32.66 -9.34
CA GLY A 264 12.10 33.85 -8.56
C GLY A 264 12.42 33.69 -7.07
N ASN A 265 11.98 34.66 -6.27
CA ASN A 265 12.17 34.60 -4.81
C ASN A 265 11.12 33.69 -4.18
N ILE A 266 11.57 32.66 -3.49
CA ILE A 266 10.72 31.65 -2.84
C ILE A 266 10.88 31.78 -1.32
N THR A 267 9.78 31.90 -0.62
CA THR A 267 9.74 31.87 0.85
C THR A 267 9.62 30.43 1.33
N LEU A 268 10.61 29.99 2.08
CA LEU A 268 10.63 28.67 2.73
C LEU A 268 10.28 28.87 4.21
N SER A 269 9.23 28.22 4.69
CA SER A 269 8.76 28.32 6.08
C SER A 269 8.59 26.94 6.71
N GLY A 270 8.82 26.82 8.02
CA GLY A 270 8.62 25.55 8.72
C GLY A 270 9.05 25.59 10.19
N ASN A 271 8.75 24.51 10.89
CA ASN A 271 9.14 24.31 12.28
C ASN A 271 10.30 23.32 12.38
N ILE A 272 11.35 23.67 13.10
CA ILE A 272 12.40 22.74 13.51
C ILE A 272 12.10 22.29 14.92
N SER A 273 11.84 21.02 15.11
CA SER A 273 11.58 20.39 16.40
C SER A 273 12.79 19.62 16.92
N HIS A 274 12.73 19.20 18.19
CA HIS A 274 13.76 18.40 18.85
C HIS A 274 15.11 19.13 18.90
N LEU A 275 15.07 20.40 19.30
CA LEU A 275 16.25 21.23 19.51
C LEU A 275 16.65 21.22 21.00
N TYR A 276 17.93 21.00 21.24
CA TYR A 276 18.51 20.88 22.58
C TYR A 276 19.79 21.71 22.68
N GLY A 277 20.11 22.18 23.88
CA GLY A 277 21.38 22.86 24.20
C GLY A 277 21.48 24.30 23.74
N ASP A 278 22.68 24.87 23.93
CA ASP A 278 23.08 26.22 23.47
C ASP A 278 24.57 26.14 23.06
N PRO A 279 24.92 26.20 21.76
CA PRO A 279 24.04 26.41 20.62
C PRO A 279 23.03 25.27 20.40
N LEU A 280 21.89 25.62 19.79
CA LEU A 280 20.84 24.64 19.52
C LEU A 280 21.35 23.55 18.56
N GLN A 281 21.20 22.31 18.99
CA GLN A 281 21.49 21.10 18.23
C GLN A 281 20.18 20.34 17.98
N ARG A 282 19.94 19.87 16.76
CA ARG A 282 18.80 19.02 16.50
C ARG A 282 19.16 17.55 16.79
N VAL A 283 18.44 16.93 17.71
CA VAL A 283 18.60 15.52 18.06
C VAL A 283 17.30 14.79 17.84
N THR A 284 17.33 13.80 16.99
CA THR A 284 16.16 12.98 16.70
C THR A 284 16.51 11.50 16.77
N TRP A 285 15.50 10.67 17.02
CA TRP A 285 15.71 9.24 17.14
C TRP A 285 14.56 8.43 16.51
N ARG A 286 14.90 7.20 16.22
CA ARG A 286 13.94 6.22 15.72
C ARG A 286 14.39 4.82 16.14
N MET A 287 13.55 4.12 16.88
CA MET A 287 13.85 2.76 17.31
C MET A 287 13.63 1.74 16.16
N ALA A 288 14.32 1.97 15.06
CA ALA A 288 14.35 1.10 13.88
C ALA A 288 15.70 1.24 13.17
N THR A 289 15.97 0.34 12.22
CA THR A 289 17.13 0.46 11.32
C THR A 289 17.07 1.75 10.53
N VAL A 290 18.19 2.48 10.48
CA VAL A 290 18.30 3.75 9.76
C VAL A 290 18.20 3.50 8.26
N LYS A 291 17.21 4.13 7.63
CA LYS A 291 16.99 4.10 6.19
C LYS A 291 17.43 5.40 5.54
N ASP A 292 17.70 5.37 4.23
CA ASP A 292 18.12 6.57 3.47
C ASP A 292 17.12 7.72 3.61
N LYS A 293 15.82 7.43 3.63
CA LYS A 293 14.78 8.44 3.87
C LYS A 293 14.88 9.16 5.23
N ASP A 294 15.37 8.45 6.25
CA ASP A 294 15.55 9.02 7.59
C ASP A 294 16.79 9.95 7.60
N ARG A 295 17.86 9.55 6.91
CA ARG A 295 19.07 10.37 6.73
C ARG A 295 18.78 11.65 5.96
N ILE A 296 18.03 11.54 4.86
CA ILE A 296 17.67 12.70 4.03
C ILE A 296 16.82 13.69 4.81
N GLU A 297 15.81 13.22 5.55
CA GLU A 297 15.01 14.06 6.41
C GLU A 297 15.88 14.76 7.47
N ALA A 298 16.72 14.01 8.18
CA ALA A 298 17.63 14.57 9.18
C ALA A 298 18.60 15.59 8.57
N TRP A 299 19.13 15.29 7.38
CA TRP A 299 20.01 16.18 6.63
C TRP A 299 19.34 17.50 6.23
N LEU A 300 18.14 17.44 5.67
CA LEU A 300 17.39 18.64 5.28
C LEU A 300 17.10 19.55 6.46
N TYR A 301 16.67 18.99 7.60
CA TYR A 301 16.47 19.76 8.82
C TYR A 301 17.77 20.28 9.41
N HIS A 302 18.89 19.56 9.26
CA HIS A 302 20.21 20.03 9.62
C HIS A 302 20.63 21.26 8.79
N LEU A 303 20.43 21.20 7.45
CA LEU A 303 20.68 22.34 6.57
C LEU A 303 19.82 23.55 6.95
N LEU A 304 18.52 23.34 7.24
CA LEU A 304 17.63 24.41 7.66
C LEU A 304 18.10 25.06 8.98
N LEU A 305 18.58 24.25 9.93
CA LEU A 305 19.14 24.75 11.18
C LEU A 305 20.43 25.55 10.94
N CYS A 306 21.37 25.01 10.17
CA CYS A 306 22.62 25.70 9.83
C CYS A 306 22.39 27.01 9.05
N ALA A 307 21.38 27.03 8.15
CA ALA A 307 21.03 28.24 7.40
C ALA A 307 20.45 29.37 8.28
N THR A 308 19.80 29.02 9.39
CA THR A 308 19.07 29.98 10.26
C THR A 308 19.76 30.28 11.57
N GLN A 309 20.82 29.57 11.90
CA GLN A 309 21.58 29.76 13.13
C GLN A 309 22.98 30.29 12.81
N PRO A 310 23.42 31.41 13.47
CA PRO A 310 24.73 31.99 13.19
C PRO A 310 25.89 31.16 13.79
N GLN A 311 25.60 30.34 14.80
CA GLN A 311 26.61 29.53 15.46
C GLN A 311 26.73 28.17 14.79
N PRO A 312 27.97 27.66 14.61
CA PRO A 312 28.19 26.30 14.09
C PRO A 312 27.51 25.25 14.97
N THR A 313 26.80 24.34 14.35
CA THR A 313 26.09 23.30 15.08
C THR A 313 26.15 21.97 14.33
N GLU A 314 26.13 20.90 15.08
CA GLU A 314 25.96 19.54 14.56
C GLU A 314 24.51 19.10 14.74
N SER A 315 24.09 18.06 14.06
CA SER A 315 22.83 17.39 14.34
C SER A 315 23.04 15.89 14.48
N LEU A 316 22.20 15.27 15.27
CA LEU A 316 22.31 13.86 15.59
C LEU A 316 21.01 13.13 15.24
N PHE A 317 21.16 11.98 14.59
CA PHE A 317 20.08 11.02 14.38
C PHE A 317 20.46 9.67 14.97
N GLN A 318 19.70 9.16 15.94
CA GLN A 318 19.93 7.88 16.57
C GLN A 318 18.96 6.85 16.05
N GLY A 319 19.44 5.86 15.31
CA GLY A 319 18.70 4.64 14.98
C GLY A 319 18.95 3.53 15.99
N LYS A 320 18.26 2.38 15.79
CA LYS A 320 18.52 1.18 16.58
C LYS A 320 19.88 0.57 16.29
N ASP A 321 20.33 0.65 15.04
CA ASP A 321 21.55 -0.01 14.53
C ASP A 321 22.76 0.93 14.52
N LYS A 322 22.56 2.23 14.39
CA LYS A 322 23.66 3.20 14.28
C LYS A 322 23.25 4.61 14.66
N ARG A 323 24.28 5.41 14.96
CA ARG A 323 24.22 6.84 15.19
C ARG A 323 24.78 7.57 13.99
N GLU A 324 24.04 8.54 13.46
CA GLU A 324 24.48 9.43 12.38
C GLU A 324 24.70 10.82 12.95
N ILE A 325 25.88 11.40 12.70
CA ILE A 325 26.23 12.76 13.12
C ILE A 325 26.44 13.59 11.86
N PHE A 326 25.63 14.63 11.72
CA PHE A 326 25.76 15.61 10.64
C PHE A 326 26.68 16.72 11.09
N GLN A 327 27.84 16.79 10.44
CA GLN A 327 28.89 17.75 10.76
C GLN A 327 28.47 19.17 10.39
N VAL A 328 29.10 20.13 11.02
CA VAL A 328 28.89 21.56 10.81
C VAL A 328 28.96 21.93 9.33
N VAL A 329 27.92 22.59 8.84
CA VAL A 329 27.86 23.21 7.50
C VAL A 329 27.86 24.72 7.65
N SER A 330 28.61 25.43 6.81
CA SER A 330 28.57 26.89 6.82
C SER A 330 27.18 27.42 6.44
N GLN A 331 26.76 28.54 6.96
CA GLN A 331 25.47 29.15 6.62
C GLN A 331 25.32 29.34 5.10
N GLN A 332 26.39 29.77 4.42
CA GLN A 332 26.40 30.00 2.99
C GLN A 332 26.20 28.69 2.21
N ASP A 333 26.90 27.63 2.60
CA ASP A 333 26.76 26.32 1.94
C ASP A 333 25.39 25.70 2.21
N ALA A 334 24.86 25.86 3.44
CA ALA A 334 23.53 25.39 3.79
C ALA A 334 22.44 26.09 2.95
N LEU A 335 22.54 27.41 2.78
CA LEU A 335 21.62 28.16 1.90
C LEU A 335 21.74 27.72 0.43
N ALA A 336 22.96 27.53 -0.07
CA ALA A 336 23.19 27.08 -1.45
C ALA A 336 22.59 25.67 -1.70
N GLN A 337 22.76 24.76 -0.74
CA GLN A 337 22.19 23.42 -0.85
C GLN A 337 20.66 23.45 -0.75
N LEU A 338 20.08 24.22 0.15
CA LEU A 338 18.63 24.37 0.26
C LEU A 338 18.04 24.95 -1.02
N GLN A 339 18.73 25.91 -1.67
CA GLN A 339 18.33 26.45 -2.96
C GLN A 339 18.21 25.36 -4.03
N ILE A 340 19.18 24.46 -4.13
CA ILE A 340 19.16 23.33 -5.08
C ILE A 340 17.94 22.43 -4.85
N TYR A 341 17.63 22.10 -3.58
CA TYR A 341 16.46 21.29 -3.26
C TYR A 341 15.14 21.99 -3.60
N VAL A 342 15.06 23.31 -3.35
CA VAL A 342 13.88 24.11 -3.70
C VAL A 342 13.71 24.21 -5.22
N GLU A 343 14.78 24.42 -5.96
CA GLU A 343 14.74 24.45 -7.43
C GLU A 343 14.33 23.09 -8.02
N SER A 344 14.84 21.99 -7.45
CA SER A 344 14.42 20.64 -7.83
C SER A 344 12.94 20.38 -7.51
N TYR A 345 12.44 20.86 -6.37
CA TYR A 345 11.03 20.79 -6.01
C TYR A 345 10.15 21.53 -7.02
N LEU A 346 10.52 22.75 -7.39
CA LEU A 346 9.78 23.56 -8.34
C LEU A 346 9.79 22.94 -9.75
N ALA A 347 10.94 22.45 -10.20
CA ALA A 347 11.04 21.70 -11.47
C ALA A 347 10.19 20.42 -11.42
N GLY A 348 10.14 19.75 -10.28
CA GLY A 348 9.34 18.56 -10.03
C GLY A 348 7.83 18.78 -10.07
N GLN A 349 7.36 20.04 -10.01
CA GLN A 349 5.94 20.36 -10.21
C GLN A 349 5.50 20.20 -11.68
N SER A 350 6.38 20.44 -12.63
CA SER A 350 6.08 20.35 -14.06
C SER A 350 6.61 19.09 -14.72
N GLN A 351 7.66 18.51 -14.20
CA GLN A 351 8.33 17.34 -14.77
C GLN A 351 8.63 16.30 -13.69
N LEU A 352 8.33 15.04 -13.98
CA LEU A 352 8.65 13.92 -13.10
C LEU A 352 10.16 13.82 -12.87
N GLN A 353 10.58 13.86 -11.60
CA GLN A 353 11.98 13.72 -11.20
C GLN A 353 12.26 12.26 -10.81
N LEU A 354 13.10 11.59 -11.58
CA LEU A 354 13.50 10.18 -11.33
C LEU A 354 14.71 10.11 -10.41
N ILE A 355 14.56 10.60 -9.19
CA ILE A 355 15.61 10.56 -8.18
C ILE A 355 15.30 9.42 -7.19
N PRO A 356 16.08 8.33 -7.18
CA PRO A 356 15.86 7.20 -6.29
C PRO A 356 16.38 7.54 -4.89
N THR A 357 15.53 8.00 -4.01
CA THR A 357 15.90 8.31 -2.64
C THR A 357 16.17 7.07 -1.80
N GLN A 358 15.41 5.99 -2.03
CA GLN A 358 15.72 4.68 -1.44
C GLN A 358 16.83 4.00 -2.24
N GLY A 359 17.84 3.49 -1.53
CA GLY A 359 18.98 2.84 -2.17
C GLY A 359 19.96 3.82 -2.84
N ILE A 360 19.84 5.12 -2.54
CA ILE A 360 20.70 6.16 -3.12
C ILE A 360 22.18 5.89 -2.81
N GLU A 361 22.50 5.36 -1.64
CA GLU A 361 23.87 5.01 -1.26
C GLU A 361 24.45 3.92 -2.16
N ALA A 362 23.66 2.88 -2.46
CA ALA A 362 24.07 1.83 -3.38
C ALA A 362 24.22 2.35 -4.81
N TYR A 363 23.30 3.23 -5.23
CA TYR A 363 23.35 3.91 -6.52
C TYR A 363 24.59 4.80 -6.66
N LEU A 364 24.86 5.66 -5.66
CA LEU A 364 26.02 6.56 -5.67
C LEU A 364 27.35 5.80 -5.61
N LYS A 365 27.45 4.69 -4.88
CA LYS A 365 28.65 3.86 -4.85
C LYS A 365 28.99 3.31 -6.23
N GLN A 366 28.03 3.00 -7.05
CA GLN A 366 28.25 2.53 -8.42
C GLN A 366 28.72 3.66 -9.35
N ILE A 367 28.15 4.87 -9.20
CA ILE A 367 28.50 6.04 -10.03
C ILE A 367 29.90 6.57 -9.68
N VAL A 368 30.26 6.59 -8.40
CA VAL A 368 31.51 7.23 -7.90
C VAL A 368 32.72 6.33 -8.11
N HIS A 369 32.58 5.00 -8.22
CA HIS A 369 33.70 4.08 -8.33
C HIS A 369 34.11 3.71 -9.75
N GLU A 370 33.30 4.03 -10.74
CA GLU A 370 33.60 3.76 -12.16
C GLU A 370 33.61 5.11 -12.90
N ASP A 371 34.67 5.38 -13.69
CA ASP A 371 34.79 6.60 -14.50
C ASP A 371 33.70 6.69 -15.60
N GLU A 372 32.95 5.60 -15.81
CA GLU A 372 31.78 5.53 -16.70
C GLU A 372 30.53 5.07 -15.92
N VAL A 373 29.44 5.76 -16.10
CA VAL A 373 28.15 5.40 -15.51
C VAL A 373 27.61 4.16 -16.23
N ASP A 374 27.55 3.04 -15.54
CA ASP A 374 26.89 1.82 -16.03
C ASP A 374 25.36 1.96 -15.90
N VAL A 375 24.72 2.34 -17.01
CA VAL A 375 23.28 2.58 -17.09
C VAL A 375 22.48 1.32 -16.74
N ASP A 376 22.95 0.14 -17.13
CA ASP A 376 22.25 -1.13 -16.88
C ASP A 376 22.25 -1.47 -15.39
N LYS A 377 23.35 -1.24 -14.68
CA LYS A 377 23.39 -1.40 -13.22
C LYS A 377 22.52 -0.39 -12.50
N CYS A 378 22.47 0.85 -12.98
CA CYS A 378 21.59 1.87 -12.43
C CYS A 378 20.12 1.47 -12.61
N LEU A 379 19.74 1.01 -13.79
CA LEU A 379 18.38 0.53 -14.07
C LEU A 379 18.04 -0.70 -13.21
N ALA A 380 18.93 -1.65 -13.06
CA ALA A 380 18.73 -2.82 -12.19
C ALA A 380 18.48 -2.43 -10.73
N GLN A 381 19.14 -1.38 -10.22
CA GLN A 381 18.87 -0.85 -8.87
C GLN A 381 17.50 -0.16 -8.76
N LEU A 382 17.12 0.58 -9.78
CA LEU A 382 15.78 1.19 -9.82
C LEU A 382 14.67 0.14 -9.85
N ILE A 383 14.85 -0.93 -10.63
CA ILE A 383 13.93 -2.08 -10.69
C ILE A 383 13.83 -2.73 -9.31
N LYS A 384 14.94 -2.95 -8.63
CA LYS A 384 14.95 -3.51 -7.28
C LYS A 384 14.19 -2.63 -6.26
N ILE A 385 14.29 -1.31 -6.37
CA ILE A 385 13.53 -0.37 -5.55
C ILE A 385 12.01 -0.50 -5.83
N ALA A 386 11.65 -0.64 -7.09
CA ALA A 386 10.27 -0.76 -7.51
C ALA A 386 9.64 -2.10 -7.08
N GLU A 387 10.34 -3.20 -7.31
CA GLU A 387 9.86 -4.55 -6.99
C GLU A 387 9.91 -4.88 -5.50
N GLY A 388 10.87 -4.29 -4.78
CA GLY A 388 11.15 -4.62 -3.39
C GLY A 388 12.01 -5.89 -3.27
N ASP A 389 12.12 -6.38 -2.05
CA ASP A 389 12.83 -7.62 -1.71
C ASP A 389 12.06 -8.41 -0.65
N ASP A 390 12.61 -9.55 -0.19
CA ASP A 390 12.00 -10.41 0.84
C ASP A 390 11.69 -9.67 2.15
N TYR A 391 12.27 -8.50 2.37
CA TYR A 391 12.15 -7.70 3.61
C TYR A 391 11.44 -6.36 3.40
N SER A 392 11.23 -5.93 2.16
CA SER A 392 10.59 -4.65 1.84
C SER A 392 9.63 -4.80 0.67
N ARG A 393 8.39 -4.29 0.85
CA ARG A 393 7.45 -4.17 -0.27
C ARG A 393 8.00 -3.16 -1.27
N GLY A 394 7.85 -3.46 -2.56
CA GLY A 394 8.21 -2.55 -3.64
C GLY A 394 7.39 -1.26 -3.61
N ASP A 395 7.90 -0.24 -4.27
CA ASP A 395 7.22 1.05 -4.41
C ASP A 395 6.32 1.05 -5.64
N LEU A 396 5.00 1.07 -5.43
CA LEU A 396 3.98 1.02 -6.51
C LEU A 396 4.09 2.20 -7.50
N TYR A 397 4.54 3.36 -7.04
CA TYR A 397 4.74 4.53 -7.90
C TYR A 397 5.92 4.34 -8.84
N TRP A 398 7.03 3.79 -8.32
CA TRP A 398 8.19 3.42 -9.12
C TRP A 398 7.89 2.27 -10.08
N GLN A 399 7.13 1.25 -9.64
CA GLN A 399 6.67 0.18 -10.53
C GLN A 399 5.93 0.74 -11.75
N ARG A 400 5.01 1.70 -11.51
CA ARG A 400 4.23 2.29 -12.59
C ARG A 400 5.08 3.06 -13.61
N VAL A 401 6.16 3.68 -13.15
CA VAL A 401 7.09 4.42 -14.03
C VAL A 401 8.00 3.47 -14.81
N LEU A 402 8.56 2.45 -14.15
CA LEU A 402 9.57 1.57 -14.74
C LEU A 402 9.00 0.54 -15.72
N VAL A 403 7.74 0.11 -15.58
CA VAL A 403 7.09 -0.78 -16.56
C VAL A 403 7.12 -0.20 -17.98
N GLN A 404 7.15 1.12 -18.11
CA GLN A 404 7.20 1.78 -19.41
C GLN A 404 8.62 1.94 -19.96
N THR A 405 9.63 2.08 -19.09
CA THR A 405 11.04 2.17 -19.53
C THR A 405 11.57 0.85 -20.07
N GLN A 406 11.05 -0.29 -19.59
CA GLN A 406 11.45 -1.61 -20.11
C GLN A 406 10.89 -1.88 -21.53
N GLU A 407 9.76 -1.30 -21.89
CA GLU A 407 9.20 -1.42 -23.25
C GLU A 407 9.88 -0.49 -24.27
N LEU A 408 10.51 0.59 -23.82
CA LEU A 408 11.19 1.57 -24.67
C LEU A 408 12.57 1.09 -25.16
N ASP A 409 13.28 0.25 -24.40
CA ASP A 409 14.60 -0.26 -24.76
C ASP A 409 14.54 -1.53 -25.65
N LEU A 410 13.34 -2.03 -25.95
CA LEU A 410 13.12 -3.20 -26.82
C LEU A 410 12.58 -2.83 -28.21
N ALA A 411 12.44 -1.57 -28.54
CA ALA A 411 12.03 -1.04 -29.84
C ALA A 411 13.13 -0.21 -30.50
#